data_038ab34485851dff9915939e017835d2
#
_entry.id   038ab34485851dff9915939e017835d2
#
_cell.length_a   1.000
_cell.length_b   1.000
_cell.length_c   1.000
_cell.angle_alpha   90.00
_cell.angle_beta   90.00
_cell.angle_gamma   90.00
#
_symmetry.space_group_name_H-M   'P 1'
#
loop_
_entity.id
_entity.type
_entity.pdbx_description
1 polymer ?
#
loop_
_entity_poly.entity_id
_entity_poly.type
_entity_poly.pdbx_seq_one_letter_code
_entity_poly.pdbx_strand_id
1 'polypeptide(L)'
;MAHWFAAATPGTADDLCAASFGLYPARHLGAHAEPADPDVSWWHGPTAPASPTPRSRGARVDGGPRRARRDSAALPVVRSGAKPGGPGKHRKPERARTAPEAVGAVQLVLPLVTQDRSGEELPTAERRIAARLLLAHPLVTASGPHADGFPLIRRHRDWLAERFDTLLGYRLDVGPWHARLCKAGLGPDAARRLEHPATGTPLTPGGYAQLALALALLVDAPEELDYRRLLDAMHDAAPELAAEPADLDAALATLAGWQVLGDLPAGPAGDTFVLTVDRELARAVPARPPALAADAADLIRGAAEAEPATAVRRLLAETPAVLAADLTEDRRAWLHEHRLTGPAALADFLGLEAELRAEGVALLDPAAELTDLALPGAGTLAQATLLLVERLVEEVRPLPGEPGDGDVPIPDALIDGVLGDITDEYGLPARYLSDRTALRRDALDLLQRLGLITPTPQPKRPPTWHLRPHAARFAPAPDLQPTPGTGRHSRPTPLVPPPPGPRTGRRA
;
A
#
# COMPACT_ATOMS: atom_id res chain seq x y z
N MET A 1 24.86 9.61 -15.59
CA MET A 1 23.79 9.24 -14.61
C MET A 1 24.35 8.63 -13.33
N ALA A 2 25.25 7.66 -13.40
CA ALA A 2 25.82 7.05 -12.19
C ALA A 2 26.40 8.04 -11.18
N HIS A 3 27.11 9.07 -11.61
CA HIS A 3 27.65 10.13 -10.75
C HIS A 3 26.56 11.02 -10.12
N TRP A 4 25.39 11.16 -10.74
CA TRP A 4 24.27 11.86 -10.11
C TRP A 4 23.75 11.09 -8.89
N PHE A 5 23.62 9.77 -9.01
CA PHE A 5 23.25 8.92 -7.87
C PHE A 5 24.27 8.98 -6.74
N ALA A 6 25.56 8.86 -7.09
CA ALA A 6 26.63 8.87 -6.10
C ALA A 6 26.70 10.18 -5.29
N ALA A 7 26.31 11.31 -5.90
CA ALA A 7 26.28 12.62 -5.26
C ALA A 7 24.93 12.95 -4.59
N ALA A 8 23.91 12.13 -4.76
CA ALA A 8 22.55 12.38 -4.26
C ALA A 8 22.41 12.04 -2.77
N THR A 9 21.47 12.71 -2.10
CA THR A 9 20.94 12.22 -0.82
C THR A 9 20.10 10.96 -1.05
N PRO A 10 19.86 10.12 -0.04
CA PRO A 10 19.03 8.91 -0.22
C PRO A 10 17.66 9.20 -0.86
N GLY A 11 16.91 10.21 -0.38
CA GLY A 11 15.63 10.57 -0.98
C GLY A 11 15.74 11.03 -2.43
N THR A 12 16.73 11.87 -2.75
CA THR A 12 16.98 12.30 -4.14
C THR A 12 17.39 11.13 -5.04
N ALA A 13 18.13 10.16 -4.51
CA ALA A 13 18.50 8.95 -5.25
C ALA A 13 17.26 8.09 -5.57
N ASP A 14 16.33 7.97 -4.62
CA ASP A 14 15.05 7.28 -4.84
C ASP A 14 14.21 7.98 -5.93
N ASP A 15 14.08 9.31 -5.86
CA ASP A 15 13.38 10.10 -6.88
C ASP A 15 14.03 9.98 -8.26
N LEU A 16 15.36 10.03 -8.31
CA LEU A 16 16.12 9.86 -9.54
C LEU A 16 15.94 8.45 -10.14
N CYS A 17 15.90 7.42 -9.29
CA CYS A 17 15.63 6.06 -9.71
C CYS A 17 14.23 5.93 -10.31
N ALA A 18 13.21 6.47 -9.66
CA ALA A 18 11.84 6.47 -10.17
C ALA A 18 11.75 7.20 -11.52
N ALA A 19 12.39 8.36 -11.65
CA ALA A 19 12.43 9.14 -12.90
C ALA A 19 13.18 8.44 -14.03
N SER A 20 14.27 7.72 -13.71
CA SER A 20 15.13 7.07 -14.71
C SER A 20 14.58 5.73 -15.16
N PHE A 21 14.12 4.94 -14.22
CA PHE A 21 13.71 3.56 -14.49
C PHE A 21 12.19 3.36 -14.41
N GLY A 22 11.46 4.09 -13.54
CA GLY A 22 10.02 3.92 -13.37
C GLY A 22 9.63 2.49 -12.99
N LEU A 23 10.48 1.79 -12.23
CA LEU A 23 10.29 0.41 -11.76
C LEU A 23 9.95 0.44 -10.27
N TYR A 24 8.76 0.94 -9.93
CA TYR A 24 8.26 0.95 -8.58
C TYR A 24 6.81 0.43 -8.53
N PRO A 25 6.41 -0.33 -7.49
CA PRO A 25 5.05 -0.82 -7.35
C PRO A 25 4.11 0.33 -6.95
N ALA A 26 2.85 0.25 -7.39
CA ALA A 26 1.79 1.11 -6.89
C ALA A 26 1.41 0.72 -5.46
N ARG A 27 0.96 1.70 -4.64
CA ARG A 27 0.52 1.49 -3.26
C ARG A 27 -0.91 1.92 -3.07
N HIS A 28 -1.70 1.04 -2.48
CA HIS A 28 -3.07 1.32 -2.11
C HIS A 28 -3.34 0.88 -0.68
N LEU A 29 -4.24 1.59 -0.01
CA LEU A 29 -4.80 1.12 1.25
C LEU A 29 -5.68 -0.09 0.94
N GLY A 30 -5.42 -1.22 1.61
CA GLY A 30 -6.32 -2.36 1.60
C GLY A 30 -7.67 -1.95 2.19
N ALA A 31 -8.78 -2.36 1.58
CA ALA A 31 -10.04 -2.42 2.29
C ALA A 31 -9.85 -3.38 3.47
N HIS A 32 -10.49 -3.11 4.63
CA HIS A 32 -10.37 -3.95 5.82
C HIS A 32 -10.68 -5.42 5.44
N ALA A 33 -9.65 -6.15 5.02
CA ALA A 33 -9.74 -7.60 4.90
C ALA A 33 -9.60 -8.15 6.32
N GLU A 34 -10.53 -9.00 6.72
CA GLU A 34 -10.31 -9.85 7.89
C GLU A 34 -8.95 -10.54 7.73
N PRO A 35 -8.14 -10.65 8.80
CA PRO A 35 -6.84 -11.29 8.73
C PRO A 35 -7.03 -12.71 8.20
N ALA A 36 -6.40 -13.01 7.07
CA ALA A 36 -6.55 -14.30 6.37
C ALA A 36 -5.87 -15.48 7.08
N ASP A 37 -5.31 -15.28 8.26
CA ASP A 37 -4.61 -16.33 9.01
C ASP A 37 -5.22 -16.52 10.41
N PRO A 38 -5.99 -17.65 10.62
CA PRO A 38 -6.54 -17.97 11.92
C PRO A 38 -5.50 -18.43 12.96
N ASP A 39 -4.22 -18.61 12.59
CA ASP A 39 -3.18 -19.11 13.48
C ASP A 39 -2.40 -18.01 14.23
N VAL A 40 -2.80 -16.75 14.15
CA VAL A 40 -2.23 -15.66 14.97
C VAL A 40 -2.82 -15.72 16.37
N SER A 41 -2.29 -16.62 17.18
CA SER A 41 -2.82 -17.02 18.48
C SER A 41 -2.88 -15.94 19.57
N TRP A 42 -2.34 -14.74 19.33
CA TRP A 42 -2.36 -13.66 20.30
C TRP A 42 -3.57 -12.71 20.13
N TRP A 43 -4.28 -12.78 19.02
CA TRP A 43 -5.52 -12.02 18.80
C TRP A 43 -6.71 -12.57 19.60
N HIS A 44 -6.63 -13.80 20.04
CA HIS A 44 -7.56 -14.35 21.00
C HIS A 44 -7.09 -13.94 22.40
N GLY A 45 -7.77 -12.99 23.02
CA GLY A 45 -7.50 -12.49 24.37
C GLY A 45 -7.24 -13.62 25.39
N PRO A 46 -6.77 -13.31 26.64
CA PRO A 46 -6.05 -14.22 27.55
C PRO A 46 -6.83 -15.38 28.14
N THR A 47 -7.82 -15.96 27.47
CA THR A 47 -8.62 -17.08 27.98
C THR A 47 -8.92 -18.14 26.92
N ALA A 48 -7.90 -18.90 26.50
CA ALA A 48 -8.13 -20.24 26.00
C ALA A 48 -7.00 -21.16 26.51
N PRO A 49 -7.32 -22.20 27.33
CA PRO A 49 -6.33 -23.17 27.74
C PRO A 49 -5.91 -24.00 26.52
N ALA A 50 -4.60 -24.17 26.35
CA ALA A 50 -4.00 -24.95 25.28
C ALA A 50 -4.57 -26.36 25.20
N SER A 51 -5.13 -26.72 24.06
CA SER A 51 -5.48 -28.11 23.77
C SER A 51 -4.21 -28.94 23.59
N PRO A 52 -4.12 -30.15 24.18
CA PRO A 52 -2.92 -30.95 24.11
C PRO A 52 -2.74 -31.53 22.70
N THR A 53 -1.58 -31.29 22.12
CA THR A 53 -1.10 -31.90 20.87
C THR A 53 -1.09 -33.42 20.96
N PRO A 54 -1.62 -34.18 20.01
CA PRO A 54 -1.45 -35.63 19.99
C PRO A 54 -0.03 -35.99 19.59
N ARG A 55 0.66 -36.69 20.50
CA ARG A 55 1.96 -37.29 20.24
C ARG A 55 1.83 -38.33 19.13
N SER A 56 2.52 -38.14 18.02
CA SER A 56 2.69 -39.16 16.99
C SER A 56 3.57 -40.30 17.51
N ARG A 57 2.97 -41.47 17.70
CA ARG A 57 3.71 -42.72 17.84
C ARG A 57 4.14 -43.20 16.46
N GLY A 58 5.45 -43.40 16.31
CA GLY A 58 6.02 -44.02 15.13
C GLY A 58 5.56 -45.48 14.99
N ALA A 59 5.28 -45.87 13.76
CA ALA A 59 5.21 -47.26 13.35
C ALA A 59 5.99 -47.46 12.05
N ARG A 60 6.75 -48.56 12.06
CA ARG A 60 7.70 -49.02 11.07
C ARG A 60 7.07 -49.45 9.76
N VAL A 61 7.91 -49.35 8.75
CA VAL A 61 7.84 -49.91 7.39
C VAL A 61 7.51 -51.40 7.38
N ASP A 62 6.66 -51.85 6.44
CA ASP A 62 6.94 -52.98 5.57
C ASP A 62 5.92 -53.12 4.42
N GLY A 63 6.46 -53.23 3.24
CA GLY A 63 6.15 -54.29 2.24
C GLY A 63 4.97 -54.17 1.28
N GLY A 64 5.22 -53.68 0.02
CA GLY A 64 4.83 -54.39 -1.19
C GLY A 64 3.44 -54.15 -1.83
N PRO A 65 3.33 -54.26 -3.15
CA PRO A 65 2.27 -53.64 -3.94
C PRO A 65 1.16 -54.61 -4.38
N ARG A 66 -0.10 -54.13 -4.48
CA ARG A 66 -1.11 -54.79 -5.31
C ARG A 66 -2.08 -53.82 -6.00
N ARG A 67 -2.30 -54.15 -7.25
CA ARG A 67 -3.14 -53.58 -8.31
C ARG A 67 -4.63 -53.49 -8.01
N ALA A 68 -5.22 -52.51 -8.64
CA ALA A 68 -6.48 -52.48 -9.42
C ALA A 68 -7.85 -52.75 -8.73
N ARG A 69 -8.78 -51.81 -8.84
CA ARG A 69 -9.90 -51.84 -9.79
C ARG A 69 -10.85 -50.66 -9.60
N ARG A 70 -11.37 -50.21 -10.70
CA ARG A 70 -12.51 -49.31 -10.90
C ARG A 70 -13.72 -49.75 -10.10
N ASP A 71 -14.55 -48.80 -9.67
CA ASP A 71 -15.97 -48.79 -10.04
C ASP A 71 -16.64 -47.45 -9.71
N SER A 72 -17.45 -47.05 -10.65
CA SER A 72 -18.37 -45.91 -10.65
C SER A 72 -19.58 -46.19 -9.74
N ALA A 73 -20.09 -45.13 -9.08
CA ALA A 73 -21.56 -45.02 -8.83
C ALA A 73 -21.89 -43.60 -8.27
N ALA A 74 -22.53 -42.77 -9.06
CA ALA A 74 -23.91 -42.30 -8.93
C ALA A 74 -24.26 -41.43 -7.71
N LEU A 75 -24.68 -40.21 -8.05
CA LEU A 75 -25.44 -39.24 -7.25
C LEU A 75 -26.77 -39.79 -6.70
N PRO A 76 -27.32 -39.15 -5.67
CA PRO A 76 -28.76 -38.90 -5.73
C PRO A 76 -29.14 -37.41 -5.56
N VAL A 77 -30.00 -37.02 -6.46
CA VAL A 77 -30.89 -35.86 -6.44
C VAL A 77 -31.95 -36.04 -5.35
N VAL A 78 -32.24 -35.02 -4.56
CA VAL A 78 -33.49 -34.92 -3.81
C VAL A 78 -34.17 -33.58 -4.06
N ARG A 79 -35.42 -33.69 -4.47
CA ARG A 79 -36.35 -32.63 -4.87
C ARG A 79 -37.04 -31.96 -3.68
N SER A 80 -37.26 -30.70 -3.82
CA SER A 80 -38.44 -29.85 -3.55
C SER A 80 -39.55 -30.33 -2.61
N GLY A 81 -39.93 -29.39 -1.74
CA GLY A 81 -41.24 -29.39 -1.10
C GLY A 81 -41.63 -28.00 -0.65
N ALA A 82 -42.52 -27.36 -1.39
CA ALA A 82 -43.19 -26.11 -1.04
C ALA A 82 -44.47 -26.39 -0.28
N LYS A 83 -44.91 -25.52 0.65
CA LYS A 83 -46.18 -24.79 0.61
C LYS A 83 -46.47 -23.94 1.88
N PRO A 84 -47.50 -23.08 1.82
CA PRO A 84 -47.49 -21.73 2.38
C PRO A 84 -48.48 -21.55 3.53
N GLY A 85 -48.39 -20.46 4.25
CA GLY A 85 -49.36 -20.05 5.28
C GLY A 85 -49.28 -18.57 5.63
N GLY A 86 -50.16 -17.82 5.23
CA GLY A 86 -51.28 -17.00 5.59
C GLY A 86 -51.03 -15.71 6.41
N PRO A 87 -51.91 -14.69 6.32
CA PRO A 87 -51.53 -13.27 6.47
C PRO A 87 -51.80 -12.72 7.89
N GLY A 88 -50.97 -11.74 8.30
CA GLY A 88 -51.09 -11.08 9.63
C GLY A 88 -50.72 -9.63 9.67
N LYS A 89 -51.71 -8.79 9.46
CA LYS A 89 -51.97 -7.46 10.10
C LYS A 89 -51.02 -6.29 9.88
N HIS A 90 -51.55 -5.31 9.16
CA HIS A 90 -51.16 -3.91 9.06
C HIS A 90 -50.77 -3.28 10.40
N ARG A 91 -49.59 -2.65 10.46
CA ARG A 91 -49.24 -1.65 11.44
C ARG A 91 -48.83 -0.37 10.72
N LYS A 92 -49.52 0.73 11.03
CA LYS A 92 -49.34 2.08 10.51
C LYS A 92 -47.94 2.61 10.71
N PRO A 93 -47.34 3.39 9.78
CA PRO A 93 -46.08 4.03 10.00
C PRO A 93 -46.22 5.25 10.92
N GLU A 94 -45.47 5.23 12.03
CA GLU A 94 -45.29 6.35 12.93
C GLU A 94 -44.26 7.30 12.34
N ARG A 95 -44.59 8.58 12.28
CA ARG A 95 -43.74 9.65 11.74
C ARG A 95 -42.46 9.79 12.56
N ALA A 96 -41.32 9.53 11.92
CA ALA A 96 -40.01 9.85 12.46
C ALA A 96 -39.84 11.37 12.56
N ARG A 97 -39.57 11.87 13.78
CA ARG A 97 -39.13 13.23 14.05
C ARG A 97 -37.65 13.31 13.68
N THR A 98 -37.34 14.26 12.81
CA THR A 98 -35.98 14.68 12.44
C THR A 98 -35.20 15.11 13.69
N ALA A 99 -34.12 14.41 13.96
CA ALA A 99 -33.05 14.86 14.84
C ALA A 99 -32.10 15.80 14.06
N PRO A 100 -31.41 16.75 14.71
CA PRO A 100 -30.51 17.67 14.02
C PRO A 100 -29.29 16.89 13.47
N GLU A 101 -28.97 17.18 12.21
CA GLU A 101 -27.81 16.69 11.50
C GLU A 101 -26.51 17.04 12.26
N ALA A 102 -25.87 16.02 12.81
CA ALA A 102 -24.44 16.10 13.02
C ALA A 102 -23.80 16.11 11.65
N VAL A 103 -22.97 17.10 11.35
CA VAL A 103 -22.15 17.17 10.14
C VAL A 103 -21.10 16.06 10.30
N GLY A 104 -21.51 14.85 10.00
CA GLY A 104 -20.66 13.68 9.86
C GLY A 104 -20.11 13.67 8.43
N ALA A 105 -18.81 13.40 8.29
CA ALA A 105 -18.18 13.17 7.01
C ALA A 105 -19.03 12.21 6.18
N VAL A 106 -19.53 12.69 5.04
CA VAL A 106 -20.31 11.87 4.10
C VAL A 106 -19.32 10.96 3.38
N GLN A 107 -19.24 9.73 3.82
CA GLN A 107 -18.51 8.68 3.11
C GLN A 107 -19.39 8.27 1.91
N LEU A 108 -19.07 8.80 0.74
CA LEU A 108 -19.67 8.37 -0.51
C LEU A 108 -18.82 7.24 -1.08
N VAL A 109 -19.20 6.01 -0.78
CA VAL A 109 -18.73 4.84 -1.51
C VAL A 109 -19.58 4.78 -2.79
N LEU A 110 -18.97 5.05 -3.93
CA LEU A 110 -19.64 4.90 -5.22
C LEU A 110 -19.69 3.40 -5.55
N PRO A 111 -20.87 2.76 -5.56
CA PRO A 111 -20.95 1.38 -6.02
C PRO A 111 -20.58 1.32 -7.49
N LEU A 112 -19.76 0.36 -7.88
CA LEU A 112 -19.56 -0.04 -9.26
C LEU A 112 -20.94 -0.23 -9.90
N VAL A 113 -21.24 0.57 -10.93
CA VAL A 113 -22.43 0.35 -11.76
C VAL A 113 -22.16 -0.93 -12.54
N THR A 114 -22.57 -2.06 -11.97
CA THR A 114 -22.64 -3.33 -12.67
C THR A 114 -23.75 -3.26 -13.70
N GLN A 115 -23.40 -2.88 -14.91
CA GLN A 115 -24.25 -3.17 -16.07
C GLN A 115 -24.07 -4.65 -16.41
N ASP A 116 -25.15 -5.38 -16.23
CA ASP A 116 -25.31 -6.79 -16.52
C ASP A 116 -25.02 -7.09 -18.00
N ARG A 117 -23.82 -7.62 -18.28
CA ARG A 117 -23.40 -8.12 -19.60
C ARG A 117 -22.52 -9.34 -19.42
N SER A 118 -23.13 -10.46 -19.18
CA SER A 118 -22.48 -11.74 -18.90
C SER A 118 -21.48 -12.25 -19.96
N GLY A 119 -21.33 -11.59 -21.09
CA GLY A 119 -20.30 -11.87 -22.11
C GLY A 119 -19.06 -10.97 -22.05
N GLU A 120 -19.10 -9.81 -21.31
CA GLU A 120 -17.98 -8.86 -21.16
C GLU A 120 -17.29 -8.98 -19.78
N GLU A 121 -17.84 -9.77 -18.87
CA GLU A 121 -17.31 -9.87 -17.50
C GLU A 121 -15.92 -10.52 -17.46
N LEU A 122 -15.72 -11.62 -18.18
CA LEU A 122 -14.45 -12.32 -18.19
C LEU A 122 -13.32 -11.50 -18.81
N PRO A 123 -13.48 -10.88 -20.00
CA PRO A 123 -12.46 -9.97 -20.55
C PRO A 123 -12.18 -8.77 -19.66
N THR A 124 -13.19 -8.25 -18.95
CA THR A 124 -13.03 -7.11 -18.04
C THR A 124 -12.21 -7.52 -16.81
N ALA A 125 -12.49 -8.68 -16.22
CA ALA A 125 -11.70 -9.22 -15.10
C ALA A 125 -10.25 -9.48 -15.52
N GLU A 126 -10.02 -10.10 -16.67
CA GLU A 126 -8.67 -10.35 -17.21
C GLU A 126 -7.90 -9.03 -17.41
N ARG A 127 -8.54 -8.00 -17.97
CA ARG A 127 -7.94 -6.67 -18.20
C ARG A 127 -7.56 -5.99 -16.89
N ARG A 128 -8.41 -6.06 -15.85
CA ARG A 128 -8.14 -5.50 -14.52
C ARG A 128 -6.97 -6.23 -13.85
N ILE A 129 -6.93 -7.56 -13.90
CA ILE A 129 -5.81 -8.36 -13.39
C ILE A 129 -4.51 -7.94 -14.10
N ALA A 130 -4.52 -7.86 -15.42
CA ALA A 130 -3.33 -7.46 -16.18
C ALA A 130 -2.88 -6.01 -15.88
N ALA A 131 -3.83 -5.08 -15.72
CA ALA A 131 -3.53 -3.69 -15.37
C ALA A 131 -2.93 -3.57 -13.97
N ARG A 132 -3.51 -4.26 -12.97
CA ARG A 132 -2.99 -4.31 -11.60
C ARG A 132 -1.61 -4.94 -11.54
N LEU A 133 -1.41 -6.04 -12.26
CA LEU A 133 -0.11 -6.71 -12.34
C LEU A 133 0.97 -5.77 -12.88
N LEU A 134 0.69 -5.02 -13.95
CA LEU A 134 1.64 -4.05 -14.52
C LEU A 134 1.90 -2.85 -13.60
N LEU A 135 0.92 -2.42 -12.80
CA LEU A 135 1.13 -1.37 -11.80
C LEU A 135 1.96 -1.87 -10.61
N ALA A 136 1.72 -3.10 -10.15
CA ALA A 136 2.50 -3.70 -9.08
C ALA A 136 3.92 -4.08 -9.56
N HIS A 137 4.01 -4.64 -10.78
CA HIS A 137 5.23 -5.15 -11.38
C HIS A 137 5.41 -4.55 -12.77
N PRO A 138 6.03 -3.36 -12.88
CA PRO A 138 6.18 -2.66 -14.18
C PRO A 138 7.03 -3.36 -15.21
N LEU A 139 7.71 -4.43 -14.84
CA LEU A 139 8.43 -5.32 -15.74
C LEU A 139 7.99 -6.75 -15.48
N VAL A 140 7.30 -7.35 -16.43
CA VAL A 140 6.82 -8.74 -16.38
C VAL A 140 7.44 -9.51 -17.53
N THR A 141 8.08 -10.63 -17.26
CA THR A 141 8.73 -11.48 -18.26
C THR A 141 8.01 -12.82 -18.40
N ALA A 142 8.19 -13.48 -19.51
CA ALA A 142 7.59 -14.79 -19.81
C ALA A 142 8.14 -15.93 -18.93
N SER A 143 9.28 -15.71 -18.26
CA SER A 143 9.97 -16.72 -17.42
C SER A 143 10.16 -16.26 -15.96
N GLY A 144 9.72 -15.05 -15.62
CA GLY A 144 9.92 -14.46 -14.30
C GLY A 144 8.90 -14.88 -13.24
N PRO A 145 8.99 -14.27 -12.06
CA PRO A 145 8.08 -14.57 -10.94
C PRO A 145 6.60 -14.40 -11.28
N HIS A 146 6.26 -13.55 -12.24
CA HIS A 146 4.90 -13.22 -12.66
C HIS A 146 4.58 -13.70 -14.09
N ALA A 147 5.28 -14.73 -14.57
CA ALA A 147 5.12 -15.28 -15.91
C ALA A 147 3.69 -15.70 -16.24
N ASP A 148 2.92 -16.16 -15.26
CA ASP A 148 1.53 -16.57 -15.43
C ASP A 148 0.61 -15.42 -15.88
N GLY A 149 0.95 -14.19 -15.54
CA GLY A 149 0.21 -12.99 -15.96
C GLY A 149 0.59 -12.49 -17.37
N PHE A 150 1.75 -12.87 -17.89
CA PHE A 150 2.23 -12.39 -19.18
C PHE A 150 1.30 -12.71 -20.37
N PRO A 151 0.67 -13.91 -20.48
CA PRO A 151 -0.30 -14.21 -21.53
C PRO A 151 -1.52 -13.27 -21.51
N LEU A 152 -2.00 -12.85 -20.33
CA LEU A 152 -3.11 -11.90 -20.18
C LEU A 152 -2.72 -10.51 -20.68
N ILE A 153 -1.53 -10.04 -20.31
CA ILE A 153 -0.97 -8.76 -20.78
C ILE A 153 -0.88 -8.77 -22.31
N ARG A 154 -0.32 -9.81 -22.90
CA ARG A 154 -0.22 -9.95 -24.36
C ARG A 154 -1.58 -9.97 -25.07
N ARG A 155 -2.56 -10.67 -24.48
CA ARG A 155 -3.92 -10.75 -25.04
C ARG A 155 -4.60 -9.39 -25.09
N HIS A 156 -4.42 -8.57 -24.06
CA HIS A 156 -5.08 -7.30 -23.92
C HIS A 156 -4.18 -6.08 -24.17
N ARG A 157 -3.01 -6.28 -24.81
CA ARG A 157 -1.95 -5.26 -24.94
C ARG A 157 -2.44 -3.92 -25.50
N ASP A 158 -3.24 -3.93 -26.55
CA ASP A 158 -3.65 -2.72 -27.24
C ASP A 158 -4.63 -1.90 -26.35
N TRP A 159 -5.56 -2.57 -25.69
CA TRP A 159 -6.46 -1.95 -24.73
C TRP A 159 -5.72 -1.42 -23.50
N LEU A 160 -4.77 -2.19 -22.97
CA LEU A 160 -3.95 -1.78 -21.82
C LEU A 160 -3.08 -0.56 -22.18
N ALA A 161 -2.43 -0.58 -23.35
CA ALA A 161 -1.60 0.51 -23.81
C ALA A 161 -2.40 1.81 -23.96
N GLU A 162 -3.57 1.74 -24.60
CA GLU A 162 -4.47 2.89 -24.74
C GLU A 162 -4.93 3.45 -23.37
N ARG A 163 -5.28 2.56 -22.44
CA ARG A 163 -5.78 2.99 -21.11
C ARG A 163 -4.68 3.57 -20.24
N PHE A 164 -3.50 2.95 -20.21
CA PHE A 164 -2.35 3.47 -19.49
C PHE A 164 -1.89 4.82 -20.04
N ASP A 165 -1.85 4.97 -21.33
CA ASP A 165 -1.49 6.24 -21.97
C ASP A 165 -2.53 7.33 -21.68
N THR A 166 -3.82 7.07 -21.95
CA THR A 166 -4.90 8.05 -21.80
C THR A 166 -5.12 8.50 -20.35
N LEU A 167 -5.08 7.55 -19.41
CA LEU A 167 -5.38 7.85 -18.01
C LEU A 167 -4.16 8.36 -17.24
N LEU A 168 -2.99 7.76 -17.47
CA LEU A 168 -1.79 7.96 -16.67
C LEU A 168 -0.62 8.53 -17.48
N GLY A 169 -0.70 8.57 -18.81
CA GLY A 169 0.41 8.93 -19.67
C GLY A 169 1.59 7.96 -19.51
N TYR A 170 1.32 6.69 -19.26
CA TYR A 170 2.31 5.63 -19.12
C TYR A 170 2.40 4.84 -20.41
N ARG A 171 3.62 4.71 -20.95
CA ARG A 171 3.86 3.90 -22.13
C ARG A 171 3.97 2.43 -21.75
N LEU A 172 3.23 1.55 -22.44
CA LEU A 172 3.33 0.10 -22.32
C LEU A 172 4.00 -0.48 -23.57
N ASP A 173 5.15 -1.09 -23.38
CA ASP A 173 5.87 -1.84 -24.41
C ASP A 173 5.69 -3.34 -24.15
N VAL A 174 5.18 -4.09 -25.14
CA VAL A 174 4.96 -5.54 -25.04
C VAL A 174 5.72 -6.25 -26.15
N GLY A 175 6.82 -6.87 -25.75
CA GLY A 175 7.66 -7.69 -26.62
C GLY A 175 7.24 -9.17 -26.66
N PRO A 176 8.03 -10.00 -27.34
CA PRO A 176 7.80 -11.45 -27.41
C PRO A 176 7.90 -12.13 -26.02
N TRP A 177 8.81 -11.64 -25.17
CA TRP A 177 9.20 -12.28 -23.91
C TRP A 177 9.03 -11.41 -22.66
N HIS A 178 8.73 -10.13 -22.84
CA HIS A 178 8.52 -9.21 -21.73
C HIS A 178 7.42 -8.17 -22.01
N ALA A 179 6.86 -7.63 -20.96
CA ALA A 179 6.01 -6.46 -20.97
C ALA A 179 6.60 -5.42 -20.00
N ARG A 180 6.74 -4.18 -20.46
CA ARG A 180 7.34 -3.08 -19.72
C ARG A 180 6.40 -1.89 -19.68
N LEU A 181 5.86 -1.58 -18.48
CA LEU A 181 5.11 -0.34 -18.22
C LEU A 181 6.10 0.77 -17.81
N CYS A 182 6.38 1.70 -18.69
CA CYS A 182 7.24 2.84 -18.43
C CYS A 182 6.48 3.88 -17.59
N LYS A 183 6.58 3.77 -16.28
CA LYS A 183 5.97 4.75 -15.36
C LYS A 183 6.75 6.06 -15.41
N ALA A 184 6.03 7.17 -15.24
CA ALA A 184 6.63 8.48 -15.05
C ALA A 184 6.91 8.72 -13.56
N GLY A 185 7.82 9.61 -13.24
CA GLY A 185 8.04 10.05 -11.86
C GLY A 185 6.83 10.81 -11.31
N LEU A 186 6.66 10.78 -10.00
CA LEU A 186 5.57 11.46 -9.30
C LEU A 186 5.96 12.85 -8.78
N GLY A 187 7.25 13.18 -8.83
CA GLY A 187 7.82 14.40 -8.29
C GLY A 187 8.73 14.12 -7.08
N PRO A 188 9.35 15.17 -6.55
CA PRO A 188 10.17 15.05 -5.35
C PRO A 188 9.36 14.50 -4.16
N ASP A 189 10.02 13.72 -3.33
CA ASP A 189 9.48 13.14 -2.09
C ASP A 189 8.34 12.11 -2.27
N ALA A 190 7.98 11.79 -3.52
CA ALA A 190 6.94 10.81 -3.82
C ALA A 190 7.48 9.46 -4.31
N ALA A 191 8.78 9.34 -4.52
CA ALA A 191 9.41 8.14 -5.02
C ALA A 191 9.54 7.06 -3.94
N ARG A 192 9.71 5.84 -4.41
CA ARG A 192 9.92 4.66 -3.56
C ARG A 192 11.31 4.13 -3.77
N ARG A 193 11.93 3.80 -2.65
CA ARG A 193 13.26 3.20 -2.66
C ARG A 193 13.21 1.77 -3.21
N LEU A 194 14.21 1.40 -3.98
CA LEU A 194 14.47 0.01 -4.26
C LEU A 194 15.06 -0.67 -3.05
N GLU A 195 14.69 -1.91 -2.85
CA GLU A 195 15.19 -2.75 -1.77
C GLU A 195 15.91 -3.95 -2.38
N HIS A 196 16.97 -4.39 -1.72
CA HIS A 196 17.69 -5.60 -2.10
C HIS A 196 16.73 -6.80 -2.09
N PRO A 197 16.58 -7.56 -3.19
CA PRO A 197 15.52 -8.58 -3.31
C PRO A 197 15.53 -9.66 -2.24
N ALA A 198 16.72 -10.02 -1.70
CA ALA A 198 16.83 -11.07 -0.70
C ALA A 198 16.78 -10.56 0.74
N THR A 199 17.23 -9.33 1.04
CA THR A 199 17.34 -8.82 2.40
C THR A 199 16.30 -7.78 2.76
N GLY A 200 15.63 -7.18 1.78
CA GLY A 200 14.72 -6.04 1.97
C GLY A 200 15.45 -4.75 2.42
N THR A 201 16.79 -4.73 2.36
CA THR A 201 17.55 -3.53 2.73
C THR A 201 17.46 -2.49 1.62
N PRO A 202 17.12 -1.24 1.91
CA PRO A 202 17.07 -0.18 0.92
C PRO A 202 18.43 0.02 0.23
N LEU A 203 18.43 0.26 -1.08
CA LEU A 203 19.63 0.63 -1.82
C LEU A 203 20.15 1.98 -1.34
N THR A 204 21.47 2.09 -1.22
CA THR A 204 22.16 3.34 -0.97
C THR A 204 22.32 4.15 -2.27
N PRO A 205 22.66 5.45 -2.20
CA PRO A 205 23.05 6.20 -3.40
C PRO A 205 24.20 5.53 -4.18
N GLY A 206 25.16 4.89 -3.48
CA GLY A 206 26.22 4.08 -4.08
C GLY A 206 25.67 2.86 -4.81
N GLY A 207 24.73 2.12 -4.21
CA GLY A 207 24.05 1.00 -4.83
C GLY A 207 23.30 1.38 -6.11
N TYR A 208 22.60 2.52 -6.11
CA TYR A 208 21.97 3.04 -7.33
C TYR A 208 23.01 3.46 -8.40
N ALA A 209 24.14 4.05 -7.99
CA ALA A 209 25.20 4.38 -8.91
C ALA A 209 25.80 3.15 -9.58
N GLN A 210 26.06 2.08 -8.81
CA GLN A 210 26.54 0.80 -9.34
C GLN A 210 25.49 0.15 -10.25
N LEU A 211 24.21 0.19 -9.87
CA LEU A 211 23.10 -0.30 -10.70
C LEU A 211 23.04 0.40 -12.06
N ALA A 212 23.08 1.73 -12.06
CA ALA A 212 23.03 2.52 -13.28
C ALA A 212 24.26 2.30 -14.18
N LEU A 213 25.44 2.16 -13.59
CA LEU A 213 26.68 1.88 -14.30
C LEU A 213 26.69 0.48 -14.92
N ALA A 214 26.37 -0.53 -14.12
CA ALA A 214 26.27 -1.91 -14.60
C ALA A 214 25.25 -2.02 -15.74
N LEU A 215 24.04 -1.45 -15.58
CA LEU A 215 23.01 -1.47 -16.62
C LEU A 215 23.50 -0.83 -17.93
N ALA A 216 24.19 0.32 -17.85
CA ALA A 216 24.72 0.99 -19.03
C ALA A 216 25.72 0.14 -19.79
N LEU A 217 26.56 -0.64 -19.09
CA LEU A 217 27.53 -1.55 -19.71
C LEU A 217 26.85 -2.81 -20.28
N LEU A 218 25.79 -3.30 -19.63
CA LEU A 218 25.08 -4.52 -20.06
C LEU A 218 24.27 -4.34 -21.34
N VAL A 219 23.88 -3.11 -21.71
CA VAL A 219 23.14 -2.82 -22.96
C VAL A 219 23.85 -3.35 -24.21
N ASP A 220 25.17 -3.30 -24.22
CA ASP A 220 26.01 -3.76 -25.36
C ASP A 220 26.92 -4.95 -25.03
N ALA A 221 26.75 -5.53 -23.83
CA ALA A 221 27.52 -6.69 -23.39
C ALA A 221 27.20 -7.94 -24.23
N PRO A 222 28.12 -8.94 -24.34
CA PRO A 222 27.79 -10.25 -24.89
C PRO A 222 26.75 -10.98 -23.99
N GLU A 223 26.05 -11.99 -24.55
CA GLU A 223 25.07 -12.80 -23.81
C GLU A 223 25.68 -13.58 -22.64
N GLU A 224 26.94 -13.95 -22.79
CA GLU A 224 27.76 -14.54 -21.74
C GLU A 224 28.92 -13.59 -21.44
N LEU A 225 28.94 -13.10 -20.18
CA LEU A 225 29.93 -12.13 -19.71
C LEU A 225 30.63 -12.67 -18.48
N ASP A 226 31.95 -12.73 -18.52
CA ASP A 226 32.74 -13.03 -17.34
C ASP A 226 32.54 -11.94 -16.26
N TYR A 227 32.24 -12.35 -15.04
CA TYR A 227 31.98 -11.42 -13.92
C TYR A 227 33.14 -10.44 -13.69
N ARG A 228 34.37 -10.94 -13.74
CA ARG A 228 35.56 -10.08 -13.56
C ARG A 228 35.66 -9.01 -14.65
N ARG A 229 35.33 -9.38 -15.91
CA ARG A 229 35.29 -8.40 -17.01
C ARG A 229 34.25 -7.31 -16.77
N LEU A 230 33.11 -7.64 -16.19
CA LEU A 230 32.13 -6.61 -15.80
C LEU A 230 32.72 -5.68 -14.75
N LEU A 231 33.37 -6.21 -13.72
CA LEU A 231 33.98 -5.38 -12.67
C LEU A 231 35.10 -4.47 -13.22
N ASP A 232 35.97 -5.03 -14.07
CA ASP A 232 37.04 -4.25 -14.72
C ASP A 232 36.43 -3.14 -15.59
N ALA A 233 35.40 -3.43 -16.38
CA ALA A 233 34.70 -2.42 -17.20
C ALA A 233 34.00 -1.35 -16.38
N MET A 234 33.40 -1.72 -15.24
CA MET A 234 32.80 -0.75 -14.30
C MET A 234 33.88 0.17 -13.70
N HIS A 235 35.01 -0.40 -13.28
CA HIS A 235 36.14 0.36 -12.76
C HIS A 235 36.74 1.31 -13.81
N ASP A 236 36.93 0.83 -15.05
CA ASP A 236 37.48 1.64 -16.13
C ASP A 236 36.53 2.78 -16.55
N ALA A 237 35.23 2.53 -16.52
CA ALA A 237 34.23 3.54 -16.89
C ALA A 237 33.98 4.61 -15.82
N ALA A 238 34.19 4.29 -14.55
CA ALA A 238 33.97 5.23 -13.43
C ALA A 238 34.90 4.91 -12.26
N PRO A 239 36.23 5.17 -12.39
CA PRO A 239 37.22 4.86 -11.36
C PRO A 239 37.01 5.65 -10.04
N GLU A 240 36.27 6.76 -10.11
CA GLU A 240 35.89 7.56 -8.94
C GLU A 240 34.77 6.96 -8.09
N LEU A 241 34.01 6.02 -8.64
CA LEU A 241 32.95 5.36 -7.88
C LEU A 241 33.58 4.23 -7.06
N ALA A 242 33.72 4.47 -5.75
CA ALA A 242 34.11 3.41 -4.82
C ALA A 242 33.10 2.25 -4.89
N ALA A 243 33.57 1.08 -5.26
CA ALA A 243 32.73 -0.12 -5.28
C ALA A 243 32.68 -0.74 -3.88
N GLU A 244 31.80 -0.23 -3.02
CA GLU A 244 31.50 -0.91 -1.76
C GLU A 244 30.85 -2.28 -2.09
N PRO A 245 31.34 -3.39 -1.53
CA PRO A 245 30.84 -4.72 -1.87
C PRO A 245 29.32 -4.90 -1.67
N ALA A 246 28.75 -4.25 -0.65
CA ALA A 246 27.32 -4.31 -0.40
C ALA A 246 26.49 -3.55 -1.47
N ASP A 247 27.01 -2.44 -1.97
CA ASP A 247 26.37 -1.64 -3.04
C ASP A 247 26.37 -2.39 -4.36
N LEU A 248 27.49 -3.03 -4.68
CA LEU A 248 27.62 -3.85 -5.86
C LEU A 248 26.71 -5.09 -5.80
N ASP A 249 26.68 -5.78 -4.67
CA ASP A 249 25.79 -6.92 -4.43
C ASP A 249 24.31 -6.51 -4.61
N ALA A 250 23.89 -5.40 -4.02
CA ALA A 250 22.54 -4.89 -4.18
C ALA A 250 22.19 -4.53 -5.63
N ALA A 251 23.13 -3.93 -6.36
CA ALA A 251 22.96 -3.59 -7.77
C ALA A 251 22.78 -4.85 -8.65
N LEU A 252 23.66 -5.84 -8.49
CA LEU A 252 23.61 -7.08 -9.26
C LEU A 252 22.39 -7.92 -8.89
N ALA A 253 22.06 -8.04 -7.60
CA ALA A 253 20.85 -8.70 -7.14
C ALA A 253 19.58 -8.05 -7.71
N THR A 254 19.54 -6.72 -7.82
CA THR A 254 18.44 -5.99 -8.45
C THR A 254 18.33 -6.31 -9.94
N LEU A 255 19.46 -6.34 -10.67
CA LEU A 255 19.49 -6.68 -12.10
C LEU A 255 19.07 -8.14 -12.34
N ALA A 256 19.47 -9.06 -11.48
CA ALA A 256 19.00 -10.45 -11.52
C ALA A 256 17.49 -10.55 -11.20
N GLY A 257 16.99 -9.81 -10.23
CA GLY A 257 15.56 -9.69 -9.92
C GLY A 257 14.74 -9.14 -11.11
N TRP A 258 15.32 -8.27 -11.91
CA TRP A 258 14.74 -7.78 -13.17
C TRP A 258 15.00 -8.72 -14.36
N GLN A 259 15.69 -9.82 -14.14
CA GLN A 259 16.09 -10.78 -15.18
C GLN A 259 16.97 -10.20 -16.31
N VAL A 260 17.57 -9.03 -16.09
CA VAL A 260 18.63 -8.49 -16.96
C VAL A 260 19.88 -9.35 -16.87
N LEU A 261 20.13 -9.87 -15.66
CA LEU A 261 21.14 -10.92 -15.42
C LEU A 261 20.43 -12.25 -15.08
N GLY A 262 21.04 -13.35 -15.46
CA GLY A 262 20.63 -14.66 -14.98
C GLY A 262 20.92 -14.86 -13.50
N ASP A 263 20.65 -16.06 -12.98
CA ASP A 263 20.85 -16.39 -11.57
C ASP A 263 22.29 -16.14 -11.13
N LEU A 264 22.43 -15.40 -10.03
CA LEU A 264 23.70 -15.18 -9.40
C LEU A 264 24.07 -16.40 -8.53
N PRO A 265 25.34 -16.80 -8.44
CA PRO A 265 25.76 -17.91 -7.60
C PRO A 265 25.48 -17.62 -6.13
N ALA A 266 24.93 -18.60 -5.41
CA ALA A 266 24.73 -18.51 -3.97
C ALA A 266 26.06 -18.65 -3.21
N GLY A 267 26.41 -17.66 -2.39
CA GLY A 267 27.62 -17.67 -1.56
C GLY A 267 28.83 -16.95 -2.19
N PRO A 268 29.99 -16.96 -1.53
CA PRO A 268 31.19 -16.35 -2.05
C PRO A 268 31.66 -17.11 -3.30
N ALA A 269 31.02 -16.81 -4.42
CA ALA A 269 31.52 -17.23 -5.73
C ALA A 269 32.91 -16.60 -5.88
N GLY A 270 33.94 -17.41 -6.09
CA GLY A 270 35.22 -16.87 -6.48
C GLY A 270 35.02 -16.00 -7.73
N ASP A 271 35.89 -15.05 -7.96
CA ASP A 271 35.82 -14.05 -9.03
C ASP A 271 35.67 -14.59 -10.48
N THR A 272 35.39 -15.87 -10.64
CA THR A 272 35.37 -16.58 -11.94
C THR A 272 34.05 -17.31 -12.14
N PHE A 273 32.99 -16.57 -12.44
CA PHE A 273 31.74 -17.14 -12.98
C PHE A 273 31.26 -16.32 -14.20
N VAL A 274 30.44 -16.94 -15.01
CA VAL A 274 29.86 -16.31 -16.21
C VAL A 274 28.46 -15.85 -15.91
N LEU A 275 28.19 -14.59 -16.20
CA LEU A 275 26.88 -13.98 -16.14
C LEU A 275 26.15 -14.19 -17.46
N THR A 276 24.90 -14.62 -17.43
CA THR A 276 24.02 -14.56 -18.59
C THR A 276 23.36 -13.20 -18.64
N VAL A 277 23.37 -12.51 -19.78
CA VAL A 277 22.89 -11.15 -19.96
C VAL A 277 21.74 -11.12 -20.97
N ASP A 278 20.57 -10.63 -20.54
CA ASP A 278 19.48 -10.29 -21.45
C ASP A 278 19.59 -8.82 -21.87
N ARG A 279 20.14 -8.60 -23.08
CA ARG A 279 20.33 -7.26 -23.64
C ARG A 279 19.02 -6.57 -24.02
N GLU A 280 17.99 -7.33 -24.40
CA GLU A 280 16.68 -6.73 -24.71
C GLU A 280 16.06 -6.13 -23.45
N LEU A 281 16.13 -6.86 -22.34
CA LEU A 281 15.70 -6.33 -21.04
C LEU A 281 16.57 -5.17 -20.58
N ALA A 282 17.90 -5.26 -20.72
CA ALA A 282 18.79 -4.16 -20.37
C ALA A 282 18.41 -2.85 -21.11
N ARG A 283 18.01 -2.94 -22.37
CA ARG A 283 17.53 -1.80 -23.17
C ARG A 283 16.11 -1.34 -22.80
N ALA A 284 15.27 -2.26 -22.32
CA ALA A 284 13.88 -1.97 -21.97
C ALA A 284 13.74 -1.32 -20.57
N VAL A 285 14.69 -1.56 -19.66
CA VAL A 285 14.63 -1.03 -18.28
C VAL A 285 14.60 0.49 -18.22
N PRO A 286 15.43 1.27 -18.92
CA PRO A 286 15.39 2.72 -18.85
C PRO A 286 14.06 3.29 -19.38
N ALA A 287 13.34 4.04 -18.53
CA ALA A 287 12.08 4.67 -18.91
C ALA A 287 12.28 5.98 -19.68
N ARG A 288 13.34 6.72 -19.35
CA ARG A 288 13.70 8.00 -19.98
C ARG A 288 15.20 8.10 -20.25
N PRO A 289 15.59 8.65 -21.40
CA PRO A 289 17.00 8.90 -21.71
C PRO A 289 17.54 10.05 -20.83
N PRO A 290 18.53 9.81 -19.95
CA PRO A 290 19.11 10.86 -19.11
C PRO A 290 19.82 11.96 -19.91
N ALA A 291 20.19 11.67 -21.17
CA ALA A 291 20.84 12.65 -22.07
C ALA A 291 19.96 13.86 -22.42
N LEU A 292 18.66 13.80 -22.14
CA LEU A 292 17.73 14.91 -22.37
C LEU A 292 17.61 15.86 -21.18
N ALA A 293 18.22 15.55 -20.04
CA ALA A 293 18.16 16.35 -18.83
C ALA A 293 19.50 17.05 -18.58
N ALA A 294 19.44 18.28 -18.09
CA ALA A 294 20.62 19.07 -17.75
C ALA A 294 21.31 18.52 -16.49
N ASP A 295 20.53 18.11 -15.50
CA ASP A 295 20.97 17.52 -14.24
C ASP A 295 19.92 16.57 -13.64
N ALA A 296 20.21 16.02 -12.48
CA ALA A 296 19.32 15.10 -11.77
C ALA A 296 17.97 15.74 -11.41
N ALA A 297 17.97 16.99 -10.95
CA ALA A 297 16.73 17.70 -10.58
C ALA A 297 15.86 17.98 -11.80
N ASP A 298 16.47 18.27 -12.94
CA ASP A 298 15.78 18.45 -14.22
C ASP A 298 15.15 17.14 -14.71
N LEU A 299 15.85 16.01 -14.57
CA LEU A 299 15.31 14.69 -14.89
C LEU A 299 14.10 14.35 -14.01
N ILE A 300 14.19 14.53 -12.71
CA ILE A 300 13.11 14.28 -11.75
C ILE A 300 11.90 15.16 -12.08
N ARG A 301 12.12 16.45 -12.27
CA ARG A 301 11.05 17.41 -12.60
C ARG A 301 10.38 17.07 -13.93
N GLY A 302 11.16 16.86 -14.99
CA GLY A 302 10.64 16.53 -16.31
C GLY A 302 9.93 15.18 -16.37
N ALA A 303 10.30 14.21 -15.51
CA ALA A 303 9.59 12.95 -15.39
C ALA A 303 8.21 13.13 -14.73
N ALA A 304 8.08 14.07 -13.80
CA ALA A 304 6.83 14.36 -13.09
C ALA A 304 5.91 15.32 -13.85
N GLU A 305 6.41 15.96 -14.90
CA GLU A 305 5.64 16.93 -15.69
C GLU A 305 4.46 16.26 -16.40
N ALA A 306 3.27 16.76 -16.15
CA ALA A 306 2.05 16.29 -16.76
C ALA A 306 0.94 17.33 -16.55
N GLU A 307 -0.07 17.31 -17.44
CA GLU A 307 -1.32 18.03 -17.24
C GLU A 307 -1.94 17.71 -15.87
N PRO A 308 -2.63 18.65 -15.20
CA PRO A 308 -3.18 18.46 -13.86
C PRO A 308 -4.01 17.18 -13.72
N ALA A 309 -4.82 16.86 -14.72
CA ALA A 309 -5.63 15.64 -14.77
C ALA A 309 -4.77 14.35 -14.67
N THR A 310 -3.75 14.27 -15.49
CA THR A 310 -2.85 13.12 -15.55
C THR A 310 -1.99 13.03 -14.29
N ALA A 311 -1.49 14.17 -13.81
CA ALA A 311 -0.69 14.21 -12.59
C ALA A 311 -1.48 13.73 -11.36
N VAL A 312 -2.73 14.18 -11.18
CA VAL A 312 -3.59 13.72 -10.08
C VAL A 312 -3.95 12.25 -10.23
N ARG A 313 -4.26 11.77 -11.44
CA ARG A 313 -4.54 10.35 -11.66
C ARG A 313 -3.33 9.46 -11.39
N ARG A 314 -2.11 9.92 -11.71
CA ARG A 314 -0.87 9.22 -11.33
C ARG A 314 -0.75 9.08 -9.82
N LEU A 315 -0.97 10.17 -9.08
CA LEU A 315 -0.94 10.13 -7.62
C LEU A 315 -2.01 9.17 -7.08
N LEU A 316 -3.24 9.22 -7.59
CA LEU A 316 -4.30 8.28 -7.20
C LEU A 316 -3.97 6.81 -7.50
N ALA A 317 -3.27 6.54 -8.61
CA ALA A 317 -2.88 5.18 -9.00
C ALA A 317 -1.66 4.65 -8.24
N GLU A 318 -0.84 5.51 -7.67
CA GLU A 318 0.48 5.12 -7.15
C GLU A 318 0.63 5.36 -5.66
N THR A 319 -0.26 6.14 -5.02
CA THR A 319 -0.15 6.49 -3.61
C THR A 319 -1.38 6.06 -2.81
N PRO A 320 -1.26 5.82 -1.51
CA PRO A 320 -2.37 5.38 -0.67
C PRO A 320 -3.56 6.34 -0.63
N ALA A 321 -3.28 7.64 -0.66
CA ALA A 321 -4.28 8.70 -0.67
C ALA A 321 -3.71 9.98 -1.28
N VAL A 322 -4.56 10.78 -1.89
CA VAL A 322 -4.23 12.11 -2.42
C VAL A 322 -4.95 13.14 -1.57
N LEU A 323 -4.21 13.90 -0.78
CA LEU A 323 -4.74 14.97 0.04
C LEU A 323 -4.74 16.28 -0.74
N ALA A 324 -5.84 17.02 -0.67
CA ALA A 324 -5.99 18.29 -1.37
C ALA A 324 -4.94 19.34 -0.91
N ALA A 325 -4.52 19.26 0.36
CA ALA A 325 -3.51 20.16 0.92
C ALA A 325 -2.12 19.97 0.29
N ASP A 326 -1.78 18.76 -0.20
CA ASP A 326 -0.48 18.45 -0.80
C ASP A 326 -0.40 18.84 -2.28
N LEU A 327 -1.52 19.17 -2.89
CA LEU A 327 -1.58 19.48 -4.32
C LEU A 327 -1.27 20.95 -4.61
N THR A 328 -0.62 21.17 -5.76
CA THR A 328 -0.54 22.52 -6.36
C THR A 328 -1.93 23.05 -6.67
N GLU A 329 -2.06 24.37 -6.80
CA GLU A 329 -3.36 25.03 -6.97
C GLU A 329 -4.15 24.50 -8.17
N ASP A 330 -3.48 24.32 -9.32
CA ASP A 330 -4.06 23.79 -10.55
C ASP A 330 -4.55 22.33 -10.41
N ARG A 331 -3.76 21.48 -9.74
CA ARG A 331 -4.13 20.08 -9.46
C ARG A 331 -5.28 19.98 -8.45
N ARG A 332 -5.27 20.86 -7.44
CA ARG A 332 -6.34 20.96 -6.45
C ARG A 332 -7.65 21.42 -7.10
N ALA A 333 -7.59 22.45 -7.93
CA ALA A 333 -8.75 22.92 -8.70
C ALA A 333 -9.33 21.82 -9.58
N TRP A 334 -8.48 21.11 -10.30
CA TRP A 334 -8.91 19.96 -11.12
C TRP A 334 -9.57 18.88 -10.28
N LEU A 335 -8.96 18.49 -9.15
CA LEU A 335 -9.51 17.45 -8.26
C LEU A 335 -10.88 17.89 -7.70
N HIS A 336 -11.04 19.14 -7.33
CA HIS A 336 -12.30 19.68 -6.83
C HIS A 336 -13.40 19.65 -7.91
N GLU A 337 -13.10 20.08 -9.13
CA GLU A 337 -14.04 20.10 -10.24
C GLU A 337 -14.44 18.68 -10.68
N HIS A 338 -13.48 17.75 -10.71
CA HIS A 338 -13.68 16.38 -11.20
C HIS A 338 -13.74 15.34 -10.09
N ARG A 339 -14.14 15.76 -8.88
CA ARG A 339 -14.08 14.94 -7.67
C ARG A 339 -14.75 13.56 -7.81
N LEU A 340 -15.85 13.48 -8.53
CA LEU A 340 -16.60 12.24 -8.74
C LEU A 340 -16.13 11.46 -9.97
N THR A 341 -15.88 12.16 -11.07
CA THR A 341 -15.60 11.54 -12.37
C THR A 341 -14.14 11.15 -12.56
N GLY A 342 -13.22 11.95 -12.04
CA GLY A 342 -11.79 11.71 -12.18
C GLY A 342 -11.33 10.40 -11.54
N PRO A 343 -11.62 10.16 -10.25
CA PRO A 343 -11.31 8.89 -9.58
C PRO A 343 -12.10 7.71 -10.14
N ALA A 344 -13.36 7.90 -10.54
CA ALA A 344 -14.22 6.82 -11.03
C ALA A 344 -13.67 6.13 -12.29
N ALA A 345 -13.14 6.90 -13.25
CA ALA A 345 -12.55 6.35 -14.47
C ALA A 345 -11.33 5.44 -14.17
N LEU A 346 -10.51 5.84 -13.18
CA LEU A 346 -9.35 5.08 -12.76
C LEU A 346 -9.75 3.87 -11.90
N ALA A 347 -10.73 4.05 -11.00
CA ALA A 347 -11.30 2.98 -10.20
C ALA A 347 -11.90 1.87 -11.08
N ASP A 348 -12.66 2.23 -12.14
CA ASP A 348 -13.18 1.25 -13.09
C ASP A 348 -12.06 0.53 -13.88
N PHE A 349 -11.06 1.26 -14.34
CA PHE A 349 -9.91 0.70 -15.06
C PHE A 349 -9.19 -0.36 -14.23
N LEU A 350 -8.97 -0.07 -12.95
CA LEU A 350 -8.20 -0.93 -12.04
C LEU A 350 -9.06 -1.89 -11.21
N GLY A 351 -10.40 -1.73 -11.22
CA GLY A 351 -11.29 -2.49 -10.34
C GLY A 351 -11.11 -2.12 -8.87
N LEU A 352 -10.84 -0.85 -8.58
CA LEU A 352 -10.70 -0.29 -7.25
C LEU A 352 -11.98 0.43 -6.81
N GLU A 353 -12.08 0.76 -5.53
CA GLU A 353 -13.16 1.56 -4.96
C GLU A 353 -12.65 2.96 -4.60
N ALA A 354 -13.38 3.99 -5.02
CA ALA A 354 -13.01 5.36 -4.70
C ALA A 354 -13.65 5.79 -3.37
N GLU A 355 -12.84 6.18 -2.40
CA GLU A 355 -13.26 6.81 -1.16
C GLU A 355 -13.01 8.32 -1.23
N LEU A 356 -14.08 9.10 -1.08
CA LEU A 356 -14.06 10.56 -1.19
C LEU A 356 -14.30 11.16 0.20
N ARG A 357 -13.35 11.93 0.69
CA ARG A 357 -13.44 12.65 1.96
C ARG A 357 -13.21 14.15 1.77
N ALA A 358 -13.50 14.94 2.80
CA ALA A 358 -13.28 16.39 2.74
C ALA A 358 -11.81 16.72 2.46
N GLU A 359 -10.90 15.99 3.08
CA GLU A 359 -9.46 16.17 3.00
C GLU A 359 -8.84 15.66 1.68
N GLY A 360 -9.49 14.71 0.97
CA GLY A 360 -8.88 14.12 -0.21
C GLY A 360 -9.60 12.92 -0.79
N VAL A 361 -8.87 12.12 -1.58
CA VAL A 361 -9.38 10.94 -2.27
C VAL A 361 -8.40 9.78 -2.10
N ALA A 362 -8.93 8.59 -1.84
CA ALA A 362 -8.19 7.33 -1.88
C ALA A 362 -8.83 6.35 -2.86
N LEU A 363 -8.01 5.54 -3.51
CA LEU A 363 -8.47 4.36 -4.23
C LEU A 363 -8.14 3.13 -3.38
N LEU A 364 -9.18 2.39 -3.04
CA LEU A 364 -9.09 1.23 -2.17
C LEU A 364 -9.06 -0.04 -3.01
N ASP A 365 -8.17 -0.95 -2.66
CA ASP A 365 -8.11 -2.27 -3.27
C ASP A 365 -8.87 -3.29 -2.41
N PRO A 366 -10.10 -3.69 -2.81
CA PRO A 366 -10.87 -4.66 -2.04
C PRO A 366 -10.25 -6.06 -2.02
N ALA A 367 -9.39 -6.38 -3.00
CA ALA A 367 -8.69 -7.66 -3.08
C ALA A 367 -7.32 -7.66 -2.39
N ALA A 368 -6.81 -6.48 -1.98
CA ALA A 368 -5.48 -6.27 -1.40
C ALA A 368 -4.31 -6.76 -2.28
N GLU A 369 -4.50 -6.89 -3.60
CA GLU A 369 -3.49 -7.38 -4.55
C GLU A 369 -2.46 -6.31 -4.92
N LEU A 370 -2.82 -5.03 -4.83
CA LEU A 370 -1.92 -3.88 -5.09
C LEU A 370 -1.26 -3.34 -3.82
N THR A 371 -1.52 -3.96 -2.67
CA THR A 371 -0.99 -3.53 -1.38
C THR A 371 0.36 -4.20 -1.13
N ASP A 372 1.44 -3.45 -1.25
CA ASP A 372 2.81 -3.90 -0.92
C ASP A 372 3.13 -3.82 0.58
N LEU A 373 2.38 -2.99 1.31
CA LEU A 373 2.48 -2.82 2.76
C LEU A 373 1.08 -2.97 3.38
N ALA A 374 0.77 -4.17 3.86
CA ALA A 374 -0.54 -4.43 4.46
C ALA A 374 -0.66 -3.78 5.85
N LEU A 375 -1.75 -3.01 6.05
CA LEU A 375 -2.22 -2.55 7.35
C LEU A 375 -3.76 -2.52 7.34
N PRO A 376 -4.47 -3.42 8.03
CA PRO A 376 -3.95 -4.54 8.84
C PRO A 376 -3.07 -5.50 8.05
N GLY A 377 -2.06 -6.08 8.70
CA GLY A 377 -1.11 -7.00 8.08
C GLY A 377 -0.74 -8.17 9.00
N ALA A 378 -0.18 -9.21 8.42
CA ALA A 378 0.31 -10.35 9.18
C ALA A 378 1.57 -9.99 9.99
N GLY A 379 1.71 -10.57 11.16
CA GLY A 379 2.88 -10.45 12.00
C GLY A 379 2.81 -9.33 13.05
N THR A 380 3.64 -9.49 14.06
CA THR A 380 3.60 -8.66 15.28
C THR A 380 3.84 -7.18 15.02
N LEU A 381 4.75 -6.84 14.08
CA LEU A 381 5.03 -5.44 13.78
C LEU A 381 3.81 -4.74 13.17
N ALA A 382 3.19 -5.35 12.16
CA ALA A 382 2.02 -4.78 11.50
C ALA A 382 0.86 -4.56 12.49
N GLN A 383 0.67 -5.49 13.39
CA GLN A 383 -0.39 -5.42 14.39
C GLN A 383 -0.09 -4.41 15.51
N ALA A 384 1.15 -4.36 16.01
CA ALA A 384 1.56 -3.32 16.95
C ALA A 384 1.43 -1.92 16.30
N THR A 385 1.74 -1.81 15.01
CA THR A 385 1.62 -0.56 14.25
C THR A 385 0.15 -0.17 14.04
N LEU A 386 -0.74 -1.14 13.80
CA LEU A 386 -2.18 -0.89 13.72
C LEU A 386 -2.73 -0.35 15.03
N LEU A 387 -2.43 -1.03 16.14
CA LEU A 387 -2.83 -0.56 17.48
C LEU A 387 -2.24 0.82 17.81
N LEU A 388 -1.01 1.07 17.38
CA LEU A 388 -0.38 2.38 17.55
C LEU A 388 -1.16 3.46 16.81
N VAL A 389 -1.46 3.28 15.52
CA VAL A 389 -2.18 4.32 14.76
C VAL A 389 -3.60 4.51 15.25
N GLU A 390 -4.31 3.44 15.63
CA GLU A 390 -5.66 3.52 16.22
C GLU A 390 -5.68 4.39 17.49
N ARG A 391 -4.77 4.11 18.42
CA ARG A 391 -4.66 4.88 19.68
C ARG A 391 -4.18 6.30 19.46
N LEU A 392 -3.22 6.52 18.56
CA LEU A 392 -2.79 7.87 18.21
C LEU A 392 -3.94 8.69 17.62
N VAL A 393 -4.72 8.13 16.70
CA VAL A 393 -5.90 8.81 16.14
C VAL A 393 -6.92 9.14 17.21
N GLU A 394 -7.17 8.25 18.18
CA GLU A 394 -8.09 8.48 19.27
C GLU A 394 -7.63 9.64 20.18
N GLU A 395 -6.34 9.65 20.55
CA GLU A 395 -5.77 10.63 21.47
C GLU A 395 -5.62 12.03 20.87
N VAL A 396 -5.26 12.13 19.57
CA VAL A 396 -5.05 13.44 18.92
C VAL A 396 -6.24 13.91 18.09
N ARG A 397 -7.38 13.25 18.18
CA ARG A 397 -8.58 13.62 17.42
C ARG A 397 -8.96 15.07 17.69
N PRO A 398 -9.13 15.91 16.65
CA PRO A 398 -9.61 17.27 16.81
C PRO A 398 -10.96 17.30 17.53
N LEU A 399 -11.15 18.29 18.39
CA LEU A 399 -12.43 18.50 19.04
C LEU A 399 -13.49 18.98 18.04
N PRO A 400 -14.79 18.71 18.28
CA PRO A 400 -15.86 19.22 17.43
C PRO A 400 -15.79 20.74 17.29
N GLY A 401 -15.63 21.21 16.04
CA GLY A 401 -15.49 22.64 15.71
C GLY A 401 -14.05 23.11 15.49
N GLU A 402 -13.05 22.28 15.73
CA GLU A 402 -11.68 22.53 15.31
C GLU A 402 -11.46 22.09 13.85
N PRO A 403 -10.59 22.79 13.09
CA PRO A 403 -10.23 22.35 11.75
C PRO A 403 -9.52 21.00 11.82
N GLY A 404 -10.05 19.99 11.13
CA GLY A 404 -9.53 18.62 11.12
C GLY A 404 -8.92 18.20 9.77
N ASP A 405 -8.65 19.14 8.89
CA ASP A 405 -8.17 18.91 7.52
C ASP A 405 -6.65 18.98 7.36
N GLY A 406 -5.93 19.28 8.42
CA GLY A 406 -4.47 19.41 8.44
C GLY A 406 -3.76 18.27 9.18
N ASP A 407 -2.44 18.26 9.06
CA ASP A 407 -1.55 17.36 9.79
C ASP A 407 -1.56 17.71 11.30
N VAL A 408 -1.72 16.70 12.15
CA VAL A 408 -1.80 16.87 13.61
C VAL A 408 -0.48 16.46 14.26
N PRO A 409 0.19 17.36 15.03
CA PRO A 409 1.45 17.01 15.68
C PRO A 409 1.26 15.93 16.75
N ILE A 410 2.16 14.94 16.76
CA ILE A 410 2.17 13.86 17.74
C ILE A 410 3.35 14.07 18.69
N PRO A 411 3.13 14.28 19.99
CA PRO A 411 4.20 14.32 20.97
C PRO A 411 4.97 12.98 21.06
N ASP A 412 6.31 13.03 21.12
CA ASP A 412 7.13 11.81 21.28
C ASP A 412 6.73 11.00 22.51
N ALA A 413 6.40 11.68 23.62
CA ALA A 413 5.96 11.03 24.85
C ALA A 413 4.65 10.23 24.66
N LEU A 414 3.74 10.67 23.77
CA LEU A 414 2.52 9.95 23.45
C LEU A 414 2.86 8.66 22.66
N ILE A 415 3.74 8.75 21.67
CA ILE A 415 4.20 7.57 20.91
C ILE A 415 4.80 6.54 21.86
N ASP A 416 5.72 6.98 22.73
CA ASP A 416 6.42 6.09 23.66
C ASP A 416 5.46 5.50 24.71
N GLY A 417 4.50 6.28 25.19
CA GLY A 417 3.45 5.82 26.12
C GLY A 417 2.58 4.74 25.50
N VAL A 418 2.03 5.00 24.31
CA VAL A 418 1.16 4.05 23.59
C VAL A 418 1.91 2.76 23.24
N LEU A 419 3.17 2.84 22.79
CA LEU A 419 3.98 1.64 22.53
C LEU A 419 4.32 0.88 23.83
N GLY A 420 4.50 1.60 24.95
CA GLY A 420 4.64 0.99 26.28
C GLY A 420 3.41 0.16 26.64
N ASP A 421 2.23 0.75 26.55
CA ASP A 421 0.96 0.09 26.84
C ASP A 421 0.73 -1.14 25.94
N ILE A 422 0.99 -1.02 24.64
CA ILE A 422 0.90 -2.14 23.69
C ILE A 422 1.86 -3.26 24.09
N THR A 423 3.10 -2.91 24.51
CA THR A 423 4.10 -3.89 24.92
C THR A 423 3.67 -4.63 26.20
N ASP A 424 3.03 -3.93 27.13
CA ASP A 424 2.60 -4.49 28.42
C ASP A 424 1.29 -5.31 28.29
N GLU A 425 0.39 -4.91 27.37
CA GLU A 425 -0.89 -5.60 27.12
C GLU A 425 -0.74 -6.84 26.22
N TYR A 426 0.15 -6.79 25.24
CA TYR A 426 0.31 -7.85 24.22
C TYR A 426 1.71 -8.48 24.31
N GLY A 427 1.76 -9.82 24.23
CA GLY A 427 3.02 -10.56 24.23
C GLY A 427 3.83 -10.34 22.95
N LEU A 428 4.78 -9.42 22.98
CA LEU A 428 5.65 -9.15 21.83
C LEU A 428 6.83 -10.13 21.73
N PRO A 429 7.43 -10.33 20.53
CA PRO A 429 8.66 -11.12 20.38
C PRO A 429 9.80 -10.58 21.24
N ALA A 430 10.68 -11.51 21.69
CA ALA A 430 11.79 -11.19 22.58
C ALA A 430 12.66 -10.02 22.10
N ARG A 431 12.85 -9.86 20.79
CA ARG A 431 13.61 -8.75 20.20
C ARG A 431 13.04 -7.38 20.56
N TYR A 432 11.71 -7.22 20.57
CA TYR A 432 11.05 -5.96 20.90
C TYR A 432 10.88 -5.76 22.39
N LEU A 433 10.83 -6.85 23.17
CA LEU A 433 10.85 -6.76 24.62
C LEU A 433 12.23 -6.32 25.13
N SER A 434 13.32 -6.75 24.46
CA SER A 434 14.69 -6.35 24.80
C SER A 434 15.09 -4.99 24.23
N ASP A 435 14.50 -4.57 23.13
CA ASP A 435 14.81 -3.29 22.47
C ASP A 435 13.53 -2.59 22.02
N ARG A 436 12.96 -1.79 22.93
CA ARG A 436 11.77 -0.96 22.66
C ARG A 436 12.06 0.14 21.62
N THR A 437 13.33 0.55 21.48
CA THR A 437 13.74 1.53 20.45
C THR A 437 13.61 0.95 19.05
N ALA A 438 13.93 -0.33 18.89
CA ALA A 438 13.73 -1.05 17.63
C ALA A 438 12.23 -1.11 17.26
N LEU A 439 11.33 -1.44 18.21
CA LEU A 439 9.89 -1.42 17.95
C LEU A 439 9.40 -0.04 17.50
N ARG A 440 9.80 1.01 18.23
CA ARG A 440 9.44 2.38 17.88
C ARG A 440 9.90 2.76 16.46
N ARG A 441 11.15 2.50 16.17
CA ARG A 441 11.73 2.78 14.85
C ARG A 441 10.99 2.05 13.73
N ASP A 442 10.80 0.74 13.88
CA ASP A 442 10.20 -0.13 12.86
C ASP A 442 8.71 0.22 12.66
N ALA A 443 7.97 0.55 13.74
CA ALA A 443 6.58 0.97 13.65
C ALA A 443 6.41 2.34 12.98
N LEU A 444 7.25 3.33 13.34
CA LEU A 444 7.22 4.65 12.70
C LEU A 444 7.65 4.57 11.23
N ASP A 445 8.65 3.76 10.88
CA ASP A 445 9.03 3.54 9.47
C ASP A 445 7.84 2.96 8.68
N LEU A 446 7.15 1.98 9.23
CA LEU A 446 5.96 1.40 8.57
C LEU A 446 4.85 2.43 8.39
N LEU A 447 4.51 3.22 9.41
CA LEU A 447 3.50 4.29 9.30
C LEU A 447 3.91 5.36 8.29
N GLN A 448 5.18 5.73 8.26
CA GLN A 448 5.72 6.69 7.29
C GLN A 448 5.66 6.13 5.86
N ARG A 449 6.05 4.87 5.67
CA ARG A 449 5.97 4.19 4.37
C ARG A 449 4.53 4.08 3.87
N LEU A 450 3.55 3.96 4.76
CA LEU A 450 2.11 3.99 4.45
C LEU A 450 1.60 5.42 4.24
N GLY A 451 2.42 6.44 4.49
CA GLY A 451 2.03 7.84 4.37
C GLY A 451 1.10 8.32 5.49
N LEU A 452 0.92 7.54 6.56
CA LEU A 452 0.01 7.87 7.67
C LEU A 452 0.60 8.89 8.65
N ILE A 453 1.92 8.98 8.69
CA ILE A 453 2.65 10.01 9.44
C ILE A 453 3.71 10.64 8.56
N THR A 454 4.10 11.88 8.89
CA THR A 454 5.19 12.59 8.24
C THR A 454 6.15 13.19 9.28
N PRO A 455 7.48 13.10 9.08
CA PRO A 455 8.44 13.76 9.95
C PRO A 455 8.65 15.21 9.52
N THR A 456 8.63 16.12 10.48
CA THR A 456 9.14 17.49 10.26
C THR A 456 10.54 17.59 10.84
N PRO A 457 11.56 17.78 9.98
CA PRO A 457 12.94 17.90 10.44
C PRO A 457 13.12 19.07 11.41
N GLN A 458 13.84 18.84 12.50
CA GLN A 458 14.23 19.89 13.43
C GLN A 458 15.75 20.05 13.47
N PRO A 459 16.30 21.26 13.42
CA PRO A 459 17.74 21.47 13.57
C PRO A 459 18.20 20.96 14.93
N LYS A 460 19.13 19.99 14.94
CA LYS A 460 19.78 19.44 16.16
C LYS A 460 18.85 18.72 17.15
N ARG A 461 17.63 18.34 16.73
CA ARG A 461 16.68 17.56 17.53
C ARG A 461 16.10 16.42 16.68
N PRO A 462 15.56 15.36 17.30
CA PRO A 462 14.75 14.38 16.58
C PRO A 462 13.62 15.05 15.81
N PRO A 463 13.17 14.49 14.68
CA PRO A 463 12.02 15.04 13.94
C PRO A 463 10.77 15.01 14.81
N THR A 464 9.91 16.00 14.67
CA THR A 464 8.55 15.96 15.20
C THR A 464 7.66 15.19 14.23
N TRP A 465 6.88 14.29 14.73
CA TRP A 465 5.95 13.50 13.92
C TRP A 465 4.59 14.18 13.83
N HIS A 466 3.98 14.07 12.66
CA HIS A 466 2.62 14.57 12.43
C HIS A 466 1.77 13.43 11.87
N LEU A 467 0.57 13.26 12.43
CA LEU A 467 -0.44 12.34 11.92
C LEU A 467 -1.14 13.00 10.75
N ARG A 468 -1.23 12.28 9.64
CA ARG A 468 -1.88 12.75 8.41
C ARG A 468 -3.40 12.54 8.49
N PRO A 469 -4.23 13.40 7.87
CA PRO A 469 -5.69 13.33 7.98
C PRO A 469 -6.29 11.96 7.60
N HIS A 470 -5.76 11.30 6.57
CA HIS A 470 -6.25 9.98 6.15
C HIS A 470 -5.95 8.84 7.14
N ALA A 471 -5.08 9.06 8.14
CA ALA A 471 -4.90 8.12 9.25
C ALA A 471 -6.19 7.97 10.09
N ALA A 472 -7.10 8.95 10.05
CA ALA A 472 -8.42 8.86 10.69
C ALA A 472 -9.27 7.68 10.18
N ARG A 473 -8.90 7.07 9.05
CA ARG A 473 -9.49 5.81 8.58
C ARG A 473 -9.32 4.67 9.58
N PHE A 474 -8.26 4.68 10.35
CA PHE A 474 -7.95 3.68 11.37
C PHE A 474 -8.53 4.04 12.75
N ALA A 475 -9.38 5.08 12.84
CA ALA A 475 -10.06 5.38 14.08
C ALA A 475 -10.91 4.18 14.52
N PRO A 476 -10.85 3.77 15.79
CA PRO A 476 -11.73 2.72 16.28
C PRO A 476 -13.19 3.15 16.12
N ALA A 477 -14.07 2.18 15.83
CA ALA A 477 -15.48 2.45 15.75
C ALA A 477 -15.96 3.05 17.09
N PRO A 478 -16.70 4.18 17.07
CA PRO A 478 -17.15 4.78 18.30
C PRO A 478 -18.01 3.79 19.07
N ASP A 479 -17.68 3.55 20.34
CA ASP A 479 -18.53 2.77 21.24
C ASP A 479 -19.80 3.58 21.50
N LEU A 480 -20.86 3.29 20.75
CA LEU A 480 -22.17 3.92 20.88
C LEU A 480 -22.97 3.39 22.06
N GLN A 481 -22.37 2.63 22.98
CA GLN A 481 -23.06 2.23 24.19
C GLN A 481 -23.36 3.50 25.01
N PRO A 482 -24.64 3.79 25.28
CA PRO A 482 -24.99 4.95 26.11
C PRO A 482 -24.35 4.75 27.47
N THR A 483 -23.55 5.71 27.92
CA THR A 483 -23.00 5.71 29.27
C THR A 483 -24.13 5.49 30.22
N PRO A 484 -24.09 4.47 31.12
CA PRO A 484 -25.16 4.22 32.04
C PRO A 484 -25.49 5.50 32.87
N GLY A 485 -26.64 6.08 32.66
CA GLY A 485 -27.11 7.26 33.37
C GLY A 485 -27.23 8.57 32.59
N THR A 486 -26.69 8.70 31.37
CA THR A 486 -26.76 9.94 30.55
C THR A 486 -27.84 9.92 29.46
N GLY A 487 -28.54 8.83 29.26
CA GLY A 487 -29.49 8.61 28.15
C GLY A 487 -30.97 8.84 28.46
N ARG A 488 -31.34 9.32 29.62
CA ARG A 488 -32.72 9.70 29.87
C ARG A 488 -32.81 11.21 29.88
N HIS A 489 -33.62 11.74 28.96
CA HIS A 489 -34.16 13.06 29.04
C HIS A 489 -34.49 13.38 30.49
N SER A 490 -33.64 14.14 31.15
CA SER A 490 -34.01 14.80 32.37
C SER A 490 -35.21 15.65 31.99
N ARG A 491 -36.44 15.19 32.29
CA ARG A 491 -37.58 16.07 32.26
C ARG A 491 -37.16 17.29 33.08
N PRO A 492 -37.26 18.52 32.56
CA PRO A 492 -37.00 19.68 33.35
C PRO A 492 -37.92 19.55 34.57
N THR A 493 -37.34 19.46 35.75
CA THR A 493 -38.09 19.49 37.02
C THR A 493 -38.92 20.77 36.96
N PRO A 494 -40.27 20.70 37.08
CA PRO A 494 -41.08 21.91 37.10
C PRO A 494 -40.56 22.78 38.21
N LEU A 495 -40.19 24.02 37.92
CA LEU A 495 -39.88 25.03 38.91
C LEU A 495 -41.10 25.13 39.81
N VAL A 496 -41.02 24.54 41.00
CA VAL A 496 -42.02 24.75 42.05
C VAL A 496 -41.95 26.24 42.40
N PRO A 497 -43.04 27.02 42.18
CA PRO A 497 -43.02 28.42 42.53
C PRO A 497 -42.80 28.52 44.06
N PRO A 498 -42.03 29.50 44.54
CA PRO A 498 -41.79 29.67 45.98
C PRO A 498 -43.12 29.86 46.71
N PRO A 499 -43.30 29.32 47.94
CA PRO A 499 -44.49 29.45 48.68
C PRO A 499 -44.81 30.94 48.92
N PRO A 500 -46.11 31.37 48.90
CA PRO A 500 -46.48 32.75 49.09
C PRO A 500 -46.05 33.20 50.53
N GLY A 501 -45.25 34.27 50.53
CA GLY A 501 -44.78 34.87 51.79
C GLY A 501 -45.95 35.24 52.69
N PRO A 502 -45.74 35.32 54.02
CA PRO A 502 -46.81 35.61 55.00
C PRO A 502 -47.43 36.99 54.75
N ARG A 503 -48.76 37.03 54.58
CA ARG A 503 -49.50 38.26 54.47
C ARG A 503 -49.40 39.04 55.78
N THR A 504 -48.66 40.13 55.81
CA THR A 504 -48.69 41.09 56.90
C THR A 504 -50.07 41.77 56.91
N GLY A 505 -50.90 41.35 57.83
CA GLY A 505 -52.16 41.99 58.13
C GLY A 505 -51.94 43.41 58.66
N ARG A 506 -52.44 44.42 57.95
CA ARG A 506 -52.61 45.78 58.44
C ARG A 506 -53.86 45.76 59.31
N ARG A 507 -53.69 45.97 60.64
CA ARG A 507 -54.76 46.41 61.48
C ARG A 507 -54.93 47.91 61.34
N ALA A 508 -56.20 48.32 61.35
CA ALA A 508 -56.74 49.69 61.36
C ALA A 508 -56.23 50.53 62.49
#